data_b14cd7cc31fd2e2712d1e1b5ea3c9b3e
#
_entry.id   b14cd7cc31fd2e2712d1e1b5ea3c9b3e
#
_cell.length_a   1.000
_cell.length_b   1.000
_cell.length_c   1.000
_cell.angle_alpha   90.00
_cell.angle_beta   90.00
_cell.angle_gamma   90.00
#
_symmetry.space_group_name_H-M   'P 1'
#
loop_
_entity.id
_entity.type
_entity.pdbx_description
1 polymer ?
#
loop_
_entity_poly.entity_id
_entity_poly.type
_entity_poly.pdbx_seq_one_letter_code
_entity_poly.pdbx_strand_id
1 'polypeptide(L)'
;MPESDSDASWLAAEAAWYAGLPTMFGSAAALFTDPAGRVLLVKPNYREHWTLPGGILEHGEPPHVGCRREVAEEIGLDIAPGRLLAIDWRPPDGGRPKPIVSFVFDGGVLDEDMPIRLQEDELDGYRFVEPGELASYLPAFLADRVAAALLGLAAGAVYVPELDGRAPG
;
A
#
# COMPACT_ATOMS: atom_id res chain seq x y z
N MET A 1 -41.78 6.41 -15.36
CA MET A 1 -42.44 5.95 -14.12
C MET A 1 -41.83 6.79 -13.02
N PRO A 2 -42.60 7.54 -12.23
CA PRO A 2 -42.04 8.24 -11.07
C PRO A 2 -41.63 7.18 -10.05
N GLU A 3 -40.41 7.29 -9.52
CA GLU A 3 -39.93 6.51 -8.37
C GLU A 3 -40.93 6.72 -7.22
N SER A 4 -41.36 5.65 -6.59
CA SER A 4 -42.35 5.76 -5.51
C SER A 4 -41.71 6.39 -4.27
N ASP A 5 -42.46 7.15 -3.47
CA ASP A 5 -42.00 7.73 -2.18
C ASP A 5 -41.40 6.66 -1.25
N SER A 6 -41.80 5.41 -1.40
CA SER A 6 -41.24 4.27 -0.66
C SER A 6 -39.80 3.95 -1.06
N ASP A 7 -39.44 4.07 -2.35
CA ASP A 7 -38.11 3.77 -2.86
C ASP A 7 -37.11 4.85 -2.39
N ALA A 8 -37.52 6.12 -2.40
CA ALA A 8 -36.71 7.22 -1.89
C ALA A 8 -36.46 7.11 -0.36
N SER A 9 -37.46 6.70 0.40
CA SER A 9 -37.35 6.50 1.84
C SER A 9 -36.41 5.32 2.19
N TRP A 10 -36.46 4.22 1.44
CA TRP A 10 -35.58 3.08 1.62
C TRP A 10 -34.12 3.42 1.31
N LEU A 11 -33.88 4.09 0.19
CA LEU A 11 -32.52 4.55 -0.20
C LEU A 11 -31.91 5.49 0.85
N ALA A 12 -32.71 6.40 1.42
CA ALA A 12 -32.24 7.31 2.47
C ALA A 12 -31.88 6.55 3.77
N ALA A 13 -32.68 5.54 4.15
CA ALA A 13 -32.39 4.72 5.32
C ALA A 13 -31.16 3.86 5.12
N GLU A 14 -30.97 3.28 3.94
CA GLU A 14 -29.78 2.53 3.57
C GLU A 14 -28.51 3.40 3.59
N ALA A 15 -28.57 4.60 2.99
CA ALA A 15 -27.46 5.55 3.01
C ALA A 15 -27.07 5.98 4.44
N ALA A 16 -28.05 6.20 5.30
CA ALA A 16 -27.83 6.52 6.71
C ALA A 16 -27.17 5.35 7.47
N TRP A 17 -27.56 4.11 7.16
CA TRP A 17 -26.95 2.92 7.72
C TRP A 17 -25.47 2.81 7.30
N TYR A 18 -25.15 2.92 6.00
CA TYR A 18 -23.77 2.91 5.50
C TYR A 18 -22.93 4.03 6.10
N ALA A 19 -23.49 5.24 6.26
CA ALA A 19 -22.79 6.35 6.88
C ALA A 19 -22.42 6.11 8.35
N GLY A 20 -23.13 5.21 9.04
CA GLY A 20 -22.84 4.81 10.42
C GLY A 20 -21.82 3.67 10.57
N LEU A 21 -21.38 3.05 9.46
CA LEU A 21 -20.44 1.93 9.53
C LEU A 21 -19.00 2.40 9.87
N PRO A 22 -18.22 1.54 10.56
CA PRO A 22 -16.80 1.78 10.74
C PRO A 22 -16.09 1.95 9.40
N THR A 23 -15.25 2.96 9.29
CA THR A 23 -14.45 3.23 8.08
C THR A 23 -12.97 3.08 8.36
N MET A 24 -12.20 2.75 7.33
CA MET A 24 -10.75 2.65 7.39
C MET A 24 -10.12 3.34 6.18
N PHE A 25 -8.85 3.70 6.30
CA PHE A 25 -8.04 4.14 5.16
C PHE A 25 -7.58 2.95 4.33
N GLY A 26 -7.36 3.17 3.04
CA GLY A 26 -6.72 2.23 2.15
C GLY A 26 -5.41 2.79 1.63
N SER A 27 -4.41 1.95 1.44
CA SER A 27 -3.18 2.29 0.73
C SER A 27 -2.77 1.15 -0.18
N ALA A 28 -2.01 1.45 -1.23
CA ALA A 28 -1.47 0.45 -2.12
C ALA A 28 -0.03 0.80 -2.50
N ALA A 29 0.81 -0.23 -2.61
CA ALA A 29 2.22 -0.10 -2.95
C ALA A 29 2.67 -1.24 -3.88
N ALA A 30 3.76 -1.04 -4.59
CA ALA A 30 4.40 -2.07 -5.41
C ALA A 30 5.71 -2.54 -4.78
N LEU A 31 5.91 -3.84 -4.74
CA LEU A 31 7.19 -4.47 -4.45
C LEU A 31 7.94 -4.68 -5.77
N PHE A 32 8.99 -3.94 -5.98
CA PHE A 32 9.94 -4.18 -7.07
C PHE A 32 11.20 -4.83 -6.53
N THR A 33 11.77 -5.72 -7.32
CA THR A 33 13.12 -6.24 -7.07
C THR A 33 14.01 -5.95 -8.27
N ASP A 34 15.32 -5.98 -8.05
CA ASP A 34 16.28 -6.05 -9.15
C ASP A 34 16.62 -7.53 -9.48
N PRO A 35 17.42 -7.80 -10.52
CA PRO A 35 17.84 -9.17 -10.85
C PRO A 35 18.60 -9.90 -9.73
N ALA A 36 19.19 -9.17 -8.77
CA ALA A 36 19.85 -9.74 -7.60
C ALA A 36 18.87 -10.03 -6.45
N GLY A 37 17.60 -9.64 -6.57
CA GLY A 37 16.57 -9.82 -5.53
C GLY A 37 16.56 -8.72 -4.47
N ARG A 38 17.29 -7.62 -4.68
CA ARG A 38 17.26 -6.45 -3.79
C ARG A 38 15.95 -5.69 -4.01
N VAL A 39 15.38 -5.17 -2.93
CA VAL A 39 14.08 -4.47 -2.93
C VAL A 39 14.28 -2.98 -3.21
N LEU A 40 13.50 -2.44 -4.13
CA LEU A 40 13.44 -0.99 -4.36
C LEU A 40 12.70 -0.30 -3.21
N LEU A 41 13.38 0.62 -2.56
CA LEU A 41 12.80 1.56 -1.60
C LEU A 41 12.91 2.99 -2.13
N VAL A 42 11.95 3.82 -1.78
CA VAL A 42 11.96 5.27 -2.01
C VAL A 42 12.07 6.02 -0.68
N LYS A 43 12.65 7.23 -0.71
CA LYS A 43 12.85 8.07 0.47
C LYS A 43 11.95 9.31 0.38
N PRO A 44 10.80 9.33 1.07
CA PRO A 44 9.98 10.54 1.16
C PRO A 44 10.73 11.67 1.88
N ASN A 45 10.56 12.92 1.38
CA ASN A 45 11.20 14.09 1.98
C ASN A 45 10.52 14.55 3.28
N TYR A 46 9.29 14.12 3.52
CA TYR A 46 8.46 14.45 4.71
C TYR A 46 8.45 13.36 5.79
N ARG A 47 9.26 12.28 5.64
CA ARG A 47 9.42 11.19 6.61
C ARG A 47 10.87 10.82 6.82
N GLU A 48 11.22 10.39 8.01
CA GLU A 48 12.59 9.96 8.31
C GLU A 48 12.94 8.58 7.73
N HIS A 49 11.94 7.72 7.52
CA HIS A 49 12.14 6.35 7.06
C HIS A 49 11.81 6.18 5.57
N TRP A 50 12.40 5.16 4.98
CA TRP A 50 12.13 4.71 3.62
C TRP A 50 10.82 3.95 3.54
N THR A 51 10.31 3.72 2.34
CA THR A 51 9.09 2.96 2.07
C THR A 51 9.13 2.30 0.70
N LEU A 52 8.17 1.40 0.41
CA LEU A 52 7.90 0.96 -0.96
C LEU A 52 7.25 2.11 -1.74
N PRO A 53 7.43 2.17 -3.07
CA PRO A 53 6.65 3.07 -3.93
C PRO A 53 5.16 2.81 -3.77
N GLY A 54 4.37 3.87 -3.51
CA GLY A 54 2.94 3.77 -3.27
C GLY A 54 2.42 4.73 -2.22
N GLY A 55 1.10 4.84 -2.14
CA GLY A 55 0.43 5.83 -1.27
C GLY A 55 -1.00 5.49 -0.91
N ILE A 56 -1.74 6.52 -0.53
CA ILE A 56 -3.13 6.42 -0.08
C ILE A 56 -4.08 6.32 -1.29
N LEU A 57 -5.07 5.43 -1.18
CA LEU A 57 -6.11 5.30 -2.19
C LEU A 57 -7.03 6.52 -2.20
N GLU A 58 -7.41 6.95 -3.38
CA GLU A 58 -8.43 7.97 -3.57
C GLU A 58 -9.84 7.42 -3.37
N HIS A 59 -10.83 8.33 -3.30
CA HIS A 59 -12.23 7.93 -3.13
C HIS A 59 -12.73 7.07 -4.30
N GLY A 60 -13.17 5.85 -3.99
CA GLY A 60 -13.68 4.93 -5.01
C GLY A 60 -12.59 4.26 -5.86
N GLU A 61 -11.33 4.47 -5.54
CA GLU A 61 -10.20 3.93 -6.29
C GLU A 61 -9.90 2.47 -5.89
N PRO A 62 -9.91 1.53 -6.85
CA PRO A 62 -9.49 0.16 -6.58
C PRO A 62 -8.00 0.09 -6.23
N PRO A 63 -7.57 -0.80 -5.29
CA PRO A 63 -6.17 -0.84 -4.82
C PRO A 63 -5.11 -1.01 -5.92
N HIS A 64 -5.36 -1.83 -6.93
CA HIS A 64 -4.41 -2.03 -8.05
C HIS A 64 -4.30 -0.78 -8.95
N VAL A 65 -5.38 0.01 -9.07
CA VAL A 65 -5.38 1.28 -9.82
C VAL A 65 -4.57 2.33 -9.06
N GLY A 66 -4.82 2.46 -7.75
CA GLY A 66 -4.04 3.36 -6.90
C GLY A 66 -2.56 3.00 -6.86
N CYS A 67 -2.22 1.71 -6.80
CA CYS A 67 -0.83 1.26 -6.91
C CYS A 67 -0.18 1.73 -8.21
N ARG A 68 -0.84 1.55 -9.37
CA ARG A 68 -0.33 2.00 -10.66
C ARG A 68 -0.13 3.51 -10.70
N ARG A 69 -1.13 4.28 -10.22
CA ARG A 69 -1.09 5.75 -10.20
C ARG A 69 0.09 6.24 -9.36
N GLU A 70 0.22 5.77 -8.12
CA GLU A 70 1.30 6.16 -7.21
C GLU A 70 2.69 5.82 -7.78
N VAL A 71 2.86 4.62 -8.35
CA VAL A 71 4.13 4.22 -8.99
C VAL A 71 4.46 5.13 -10.16
N ALA A 72 3.46 5.51 -10.98
CA ALA A 72 3.68 6.42 -12.11
C ALA A 72 4.04 7.84 -11.63
N GLU A 73 3.42 8.31 -10.57
CA GLU A 73 3.67 9.63 -9.97
C GLU A 73 5.05 9.68 -9.29
N GLU A 74 5.34 8.71 -8.41
CA GLU A 74 6.54 8.71 -7.55
C GLU A 74 7.83 8.39 -8.30
N ILE A 75 7.80 7.39 -9.20
CA ILE A 75 9.02 6.88 -9.87
C ILE A 75 8.94 6.88 -11.40
N GLY A 76 7.87 7.42 -11.96
CA GLY A 76 7.73 7.62 -13.41
C GLY A 76 7.54 6.35 -14.24
N LEU A 77 7.19 5.23 -13.60
CA LEU A 77 6.99 3.95 -14.28
C LEU A 77 5.50 3.65 -14.47
N ASP A 78 5.07 3.51 -15.71
CA ASP A 78 3.73 3.03 -16.02
C ASP A 78 3.71 1.50 -16.06
N ILE A 79 3.32 0.90 -14.96
CA ILE A 79 3.24 -0.56 -14.80
C ILE A 79 1.79 -1.05 -14.78
N ALA A 80 1.60 -2.32 -15.11
CA ALA A 80 0.40 -3.05 -14.71
C ALA A 80 0.77 -3.84 -13.43
N PRO A 81 0.25 -3.45 -12.24
CA PRO A 81 0.53 -4.19 -11.02
C PRO A 81 0.18 -5.67 -11.20
N GLY A 82 1.09 -6.55 -10.81
CA GLY A 82 0.91 -7.98 -10.86
C GLY A 82 -0.03 -8.49 -9.76
N ARG A 83 0.21 -9.69 -9.30
CA ARG A 83 -0.61 -10.30 -8.24
C ARG A 83 -0.45 -9.59 -6.90
N LEU A 84 -1.46 -9.71 -6.06
CA LEU A 84 -1.40 -9.29 -4.66
C LEU A 84 -0.40 -10.18 -3.91
N LEU A 85 0.54 -9.56 -3.18
CA LEU A 85 1.59 -10.24 -2.41
C LEU A 85 1.32 -10.22 -0.91
N ALA A 86 0.82 -9.09 -0.39
CA ALA A 86 0.51 -8.96 1.03
C ALA A 86 -0.66 -8.02 1.27
N ILE A 87 -1.39 -8.28 2.35
CA ILE A 87 -2.37 -7.38 2.96
C ILE A 87 -1.91 -7.15 4.41
N ASP A 88 -1.79 -5.90 4.79
CA ASP A 88 -1.42 -5.48 6.14
C ASP A 88 -2.52 -4.61 6.72
N TRP A 89 -2.99 -4.90 7.94
CA TRP A 89 -3.96 -4.11 8.67
C TRP A 89 -3.31 -3.53 9.92
N ARG A 90 -3.55 -2.24 10.15
CA ARG A 90 -3.01 -1.55 11.34
C ARG A 90 -4.10 -0.74 12.02
N PRO A 91 -4.15 -0.75 13.37
CA PRO A 91 -5.08 0.07 14.15
C PRO A 91 -4.78 1.57 13.99
N PRO A 92 -5.65 2.43 14.52
CA PRO A 92 -5.35 3.86 14.67
C PRO A 92 -4.03 4.06 15.42
N ASP A 93 -3.27 5.09 15.01
CA ASP A 93 -1.98 5.42 15.60
C ASP A 93 -1.76 6.95 15.55
N GLY A 94 -1.35 7.53 16.66
CA GLY A 94 -0.93 8.92 16.82
C GLY A 94 -1.67 9.93 15.94
N GLY A 95 -1.09 10.27 14.80
CA GLY A 95 -1.67 11.19 13.82
C GLY A 95 -2.71 10.58 12.87
N ARG A 96 -2.92 9.26 12.90
CA ARG A 96 -3.87 8.55 12.03
C ARG A 96 -5.08 8.05 12.84
N PRO A 97 -6.23 8.75 12.74
CA PRO A 97 -7.38 8.49 13.62
C PRO A 97 -8.20 7.24 13.27
N LYS A 98 -7.92 6.58 12.14
CA LYS A 98 -8.63 5.39 11.66
C LYS A 98 -7.66 4.26 11.36
N PRO A 99 -8.12 3.00 11.40
CA PRO A 99 -7.35 1.87 10.90
C PRO A 99 -6.97 2.08 9.42
N ILE A 100 -5.94 1.38 8.97
CA ILE A 100 -5.55 1.36 7.57
C ILE A 100 -5.33 -0.08 7.10
N VAL A 101 -5.82 -0.38 5.89
CA VAL A 101 -5.49 -1.59 5.15
C VAL A 101 -4.52 -1.21 4.04
N SER A 102 -3.40 -1.91 3.97
CA SER A 102 -2.37 -1.69 2.96
C SER A 102 -2.25 -2.92 2.06
N PHE A 103 -2.30 -2.70 0.76
CA PHE A 103 -2.16 -3.73 -0.27
C PHE A 103 -0.78 -3.60 -0.90
N VAL A 104 -0.04 -4.70 -0.99
CA VAL A 104 1.24 -4.75 -1.69
C VAL A 104 1.12 -5.65 -2.91
N PHE A 105 1.38 -5.09 -4.08
CA PHE A 105 1.33 -5.78 -5.36
C PHE A 105 2.73 -6.09 -5.88
N ASP A 106 2.83 -7.11 -6.72
CA ASP A 106 4.03 -7.42 -7.48
C ASP A 106 4.27 -6.32 -8.53
N GLY A 107 5.35 -5.58 -8.39
CA GLY A 107 5.80 -4.56 -9.34
C GLY A 107 6.69 -5.13 -10.45
N GLY A 108 7.18 -6.36 -10.25
CA GLY A 108 8.11 -7.02 -11.17
C GLY A 108 9.58 -6.76 -10.85
N VAL A 109 10.42 -7.16 -11.79
CA VAL A 109 11.86 -6.97 -11.71
C VAL A 109 12.26 -5.76 -12.55
N LEU A 110 13.04 -4.85 -11.95
CA LEU A 110 13.57 -3.66 -12.61
C LEU A 110 15.05 -3.90 -12.96
N ASP A 111 15.38 -3.85 -14.23
CA ASP A 111 16.75 -3.86 -14.70
C ASP A 111 17.43 -2.50 -14.43
N GLU A 112 18.78 -2.49 -14.37
CA GLU A 112 19.58 -1.28 -14.11
C GLU A 112 19.32 -0.14 -15.14
N ASP A 113 18.86 -0.47 -16.34
CA ASP A 113 18.56 0.47 -17.42
C ASP A 113 17.14 1.07 -17.33
N MET A 114 16.30 0.65 -16.39
CA MET A 114 14.94 1.19 -16.23
C MET A 114 15.01 2.65 -15.79
N PRO A 115 14.40 3.58 -16.55
CA PRO A 115 14.53 5.01 -16.27
C PRO A 115 13.61 5.43 -15.12
N ILE A 116 14.05 5.24 -13.87
CA ILE A 116 13.36 5.78 -12.70
C ILE A 116 13.47 7.31 -12.73
N ARG A 117 12.31 7.98 -12.68
CA ARG A 117 12.20 9.43 -12.58
C ARG A 117 11.45 9.75 -11.30
N LEU A 118 12.17 10.27 -10.31
CA LEU A 118 11.58 10.63 -9.03
C LEU A 118 10.70 11.87 -9.17
N GLN A 119 9.60 11.87 -8.42
CA GLN A 119 8.81 13.06 -8.13
C GLN A 119 9.58 13.89 -7.08
N GLU A 120 10.39 14.85 -7.53
CA GLU A 120 11.32 15.61 -6.69
C GLU A 120 10.64 16.42 -5.57
N ASP A 121 9.36 16.74 -5.74
CA ASP A 121 8.56 17.43 -4.72
C ASP A 121 8.25 16.55 -3.50
N GLU A 122 8.32 15.24 -3.63
CA GLU A 122 7.93 14.28 -2.59
C GLU A 122 9.06 13.32 -2.20
N LEU A 123 10.01 13.03 -3.10
CA LEU A 123 11.02 12.02 -2.90
C LEU A 123 12.45 12.58 -3.01
N ASP A 124 13.27 12.29 -2.01
CA ASP A 124 14.70 12.64 -1.96
C ASP A 124 15.60 11.63 -2.71
N GLY A 125 15.10 10.40 -2.95
CA GLY A 125 15.91 9.36 -3.57
C GLY A 125 15.25 7.99 -3.63
N TYR A 126 15.93 7.06 -4.27
CA TYR A 126 15.58 5.64 -4.26
C TYR A 126 16.83 4.78 -4.03
N ARG A 127 16.63 3.54 -3.61
CA ARG A 127 17.71 2.58 -3.36
C ARG A 127 17.20 1.15 -3.51
N PHE A 128 18.03 0.28 -4.08
CA PHE A 128 17.86 -1.17 -3.98
C PHE A 128 18.57 -1.68 -2.72
N VAL A 129 17.83 -2.38 -1.85
CA VAL A 129 18.27 -2.82 -0.53
C VAL A 129 18.16 -4.34 -0.43
N GLU A 130 19.22 -4.98 0.07
CA GLU A 130 19.20 -6.41 0.35
C GLU A 130 18.10 -6.76 1.36
N PRO A 131 17.36 -7.87 1.18
CA PRO A 131 16.31 -8.28 2.12
C PRO A 131 16.76 -8.35 3.58
N GLY A 132 18.01 -8.76 3.83
CA GLY A 132 18.59 -8.83 5.17
C GLY A 132 18.91 -7.46 5.82
N GLU A 133 18.92 -6.38 5.04
CA GLU A 133 19.24 -5.03 5.52
C GLU A 133 18.00 -4.13 5.65
N LEU A 134 16.82 -4.59 5.28
CA LEU A 134 15.58 -3.81 5.26
C LEU A 134 15.28 -3.16 6.62
N ALA A 135 15.56 -3.85 7.73
CA ALA A 135 15.34 -3.31 9.08
C ALA A 135 16.19 -2.07 9.41
N SER A 136 17.25 -1.78 8.65
CA SER A 136 18.08 -0.58 8.79
C SER A 136 17.47 0.65 8.11
N TYR A 137 16.50 0.46 7.22
CA TYR A 137 15.85 1.50 6.41
C TYR A 137 14.39 1.69 6.78
N LEU A 138 13.74 0.63 7.26
CA LEU A 138 12.30 0.56 7.49
C LEU A 138 12.01 0.45 8.99
N PRO A 139 10.98 1.13 9.50
CA PRO A 139 10.45 0.81 10.82
C PRO A 139 9.89 -0.62 10.82
N ALA A 140 9.82 -1.25 11.99
CA ALA A 140 9.49 -2.66 12.12
C ALA A 140 8.24 -3.09 11.33
N PHE A 141 7.17 -2.32 11.41
CA PHE A 141 5.91 -2.64 10.72
C PHE A 141 6.04 -2.63 9.18
N LEU A 142 6.88 -1.75 8.61
CA LEU A 142 7.14 -1.75 7.18
C LEU A 142 8.09 -2.88 6.79
N ALA A 143 9.06 -3.18 7.61
CA ALA A 143 9.95 -4.33 7.40
C ALA A 143 9.15 -5.65 7.38
N ASP A 144 8.22 -5.83 8.32
CA ASP A 144 7.33 -7.00 8.37
C ASP A 144 6.44 -7.11 7.13
N ARG A 145 5.86 -5.98 6.70
CA ARG A 145 5.06 -5.90 5.47
C ARG A 145 5.87 -6.29 4.22
N VAL A 146 7.09 -5.77 4.09
CA VAL A 146 7.97 -6.10 2.96
C VAL A 146 8.41 -7.56 3.01
N ALA A 147 8.74 -8.08 4.20
CA ALA A 147 9.07 -9.49 4.37
C ALA A 147 7.90 -10.41 3.97
N ALA A 148 6.67 -10.06 4.37
CA ALA A 148 5.47 -10.78 3.95
C ALA A 148 5.24 -10.71 2.43
N ALA A 149 5.47 -9.55 1.81
CA ALA A 149 5.37 -9.40 0.37
C ALA A 149 6.42 -10.25 -0.38
N LEU A 150 7.65 -10.32 0.11
CA LEU A 150 8.68 -11.22 -0.42
C LEU A 150 8.28 -12.70 -0.31
N LEU A 151 7.70 -13.12 0.81
CA LEU A 151 7.11 -14.46 0.94
C LEU A 151 5.97 -14.67 -0.06
N GLY A 152 5.14 -13.64 -0.28
CA GLY A 152 4.06 -13.65 -1.25
C GLY A 152 4.52 -13.89 -2.69
N LEU A 153 5.73 -13.50 -3.06
CA LEU A 153 6.30 -13.81 -4.38
C LEU A 153 6.43 -15.33 -4.60
N ALA A 154 6.72 -16.10 -3.57
CA ALA A 154 6.89 -17.55 -3.67
C ALA A 154 5.59 -18.32 -3.37
N ALA A 155 4.80 -17.89 -2.38
CA ALA A 155 3.72 -18.68 -1.79
C ALA A 155 2.30 -18.15 -2.07
N GLY A 156 2.16 -16.95 -2.68
CA GLY A 156 0.90 -16.26 -2.84
C GLY A 156 0.63 -15.26 -1.71
N ALA A 157 -0.50 -14.54 -1.77
CA ALA A 157 -0.78 -13.43 -0.87
C ALA A 157 -0.75 -13.83 0.61
N VAL A 158 -0.07 -13.00 1.40
CA VAL A 158 0.10 -13.16 2.86
C VAL A 158 -0.65 -12.05 3.58
N TYR A 159 -1.48 -12.43 4.55
CA TYR A 159 -2.06 -11.46 5.49
C TYR A 159 -1.12 -11.24 6.66
N VAL A 160 -0.80 -9.99 6.93
CA VAL A 160 0.03 -9.55 8.07
C VAL A 160 -0.88 -9.02 9.16
N PRO A 161 -1.18 -9.79 10.22
CA PRO A 161 -1.82 -9.26 11.39
C PRO A 161 -0.83 -8.36 12.13
N GLU A 162 -1.33 -7.31 12.77
CA GLU A 162 -0.48 -6.54 13.67
C GLU A 162 -0.01 -7.42 14.83
N LEU A 163 1.32 -7.58 14.94
CA LEU A 163 1.95 -8.39 15.98
C LEU A 163 2.39 -7.51 17.17
N ASP A 164 1.48 -6.75 17.74
CA ASP A 164 1.75 -5.99 19.00
C ASP A 164 1.71 -6.87 20.24
N GLY A 165 2.20 -8.10 20.20
CA GLY A 165 2.38 -8.94 21.39
C GLY A 165 1.11 -9.18 22.23
N ARG A 166 -0.06 -8.71 21.80
CA ARG A 166 -1.36 -8.97 22.37
C ARG A 166 -2.08 -9.99 21.50
N ALA A 167 -2.18 -11.20 21.99
CA ALA A 167 -3.13 -12.15 21.43
C ALA A 167 -4.51 -11.48 21.37
N PRO A 168 -5.29 -11.67 20.27
CA PRO A 168 -6.67 -11.25 20.24
C PRO A 168 -7.39 -11.96 21.39
N GLY A 169 -7.99 -11.14 22.30
CA GLY A 169 -8.79 -11.61 23.42
C GLY A 169 -10.13 -12.17 22.95
#